data_2e52e0afbcf14e200b7ae76421be69be
#
_entry.id   2e52e0afbcf14e200b7ae76421be69be
#
_cell.length_a   1.000
_cell.length_b   1.000
_cell.length_c   1.000
_cell.angle_alpha   90.00
_cell.angle_beta   90.00
_cell.angle_gamma   90.00
#
_symmetry.space_group_name_H-M   'P 1'
#
loop_
_entity.id
_entity.type
_entity.pdbx_description
1 polymer ?
#
loop_
_entity_poly.entity_id
_entity_poly.type
_entity_poly.pdbx_seq_one_letter_code
_entity_poly.pdbx_strand_id
1 'polypeptide(L)'
;IHKVNNIFIDANSIIYDSLDFKQFTNTNEFETIIIENVIQKINNIIKLVNPNTIVYIAFDGIPPLGKLNQQKNRRYKNHIQSAILNKEIIWDTANITPGTNFMKQLNIKLTHFYNNAKSNINSNIKYILSLSDIPGEGEHKMFEYIRNNVTHNEKNVIYGMDADLIMLSLNHIKICK
;
A
#
# COMPACT_ATOMS: atom_id res chain seq x y z
N ILE A 1 14.73 21.60 10.64
CA ILE A 1 13.92 20.43 10.24
C ILE A 1 12.71 20.98 9.51
N HIS A 2 12.61 20.72 8.20
CA HIS A 2 11.46 21.18 7.41
C HIS A 2 10.23 20.36 7.80
N LYS A 3 9.18 21.02 8.32
CA LYS A 3 7.91 20.35 8.64
C LYS A 3 7.29 19.81 7.35
N VAL A 4 6.95 18.52 7.32
CA VAL A 4 6.20 17.86 6.25
C VAL A 4 4.72 18.00 6.56
N ASN A 5 3.92 18.37 5.56
CA ASN A 5 2.47 18.48 5.73
C ASN A 5 1.82 17.11 5.51
N ASN A 6 2.12 16.48 4.40
CA ASN A 6 1.40 15.29 3.96
C ASN A 6 2.35 14.16 3.61
N ILE A 7 1.95 12.92 3.90
CA ILE A 7 2.57 11.72 3.37
C ILE A 7 1.57 10.92 2.57
N PHE A 8 1.98 10.46 1.40
CA PHE A 8 1.26 9.58 0.48
C PHE A 8 2.03 8.28 0.34
N ILE A 9 1.43 7.16 0.71
CA ILE A 9 2.08 5.85 0.77
C ILE A 9 1.43 4.92 -0.24
N ASP A 10 2.19 4.52 -1.27
CA ASP A 10 1.84 3.34 -2.06
C ASP A 10 2.29 2.10 -1.28
N ALA A 11 1.32 1.44 -0.67
CA ALA A 11 1.57 0.40 0.31
C ALA A 11 1.57 -1.02 -0.27
N ASN A 12 1.33 -1.19 -1.57
CA ASN A 12 1.23 -2.52 -2.15
C ASN A 12 2.55 -3.30 -2.04
N SER A 13 3.69 -2.64 -2.25
CA SER A 13 5.03 -3.23 -2.07
C SER A 13 5.31 -3.64 -0.63
N ILE A 14 4.75 -2.93 0.35
CA ILE A 14 4.94 -3.20 1.79
C ILE A 14 4.40 -4.59 2.16
N ILE A 15 3.36 -5.09 1.47
CA ILE A 15 2.85 -6.45 1.70
C ILE A 15 3.93 -7.47 1.35
N TYR A 16 4.55 -7.35 0.17
CA TYR A 16 5.63 -8.25 -0.27
C TYR A 16 6.84 -8.20 0.66
N ASP A 17 7.22 -7.01 1.12
CA ASP A 17 8.30 -6.82 2.08
C ASP A 17 7.98 -7.38 3.47
N SER A 18 6.72 -7.67 3.74
CA SER A 18 6.26 -8.20 5.03
C SER A 18 6.19 -9.73 5.06
N LEU A 19 6.50 -10.39 3.94
CA LEU A 19 6.53 -11.84 3.83
C LEU A 19 7.83 -12.37 4.45
N ASP A 20 7.72 -13.01 5.62
CA ASP A 20 8.82 -13.76 6.23
C ASP A 20 8.43 -15.24 6.37
N PHE A 21 8.73 -16.03 5.36
CA PHE A 21 8.38 -17.45 5.31
C PHE A 21 9.02 -18.29 6.42
N LYS A 22 10.01 -17.77 7.14
CA LYS A 22 10.58 -18.45 8.33
C LYS A 22 9.59 -18.50 9.51
N GLN A 23 8.61 -17.59 9.50
CA GLN A 23 7.57 -17.51 10.52
C GLN A 23 6.30 -18.29 10.14
N PHE A 24 6.35 -19.07 9.05
CA PHE A 24 5.20 -19.84 8.63
C PHE A 24 4.95 -21.03 9.58
N THR A 25 3.76 -21.06 10.15
CA THR A 25 3.25 -22.17 10.97
C THR A 25 2.03 -22.79 10.30
N ASN A 26 1.02 -21.98 10.07
CA ASN A 26 -0.17 -22.30 9.30
C ASN A 26 -0.66 -21.05 8.58
N THR A 27 -1.53 -21.21 7.58
CA THR A 27 -1.98 -20.11 6.72
C THR A 27 -2.62 -18.96 7.48
N ASN A 28 -3.49 -19.24 8.44
CA ASN A 28 -4.24 -18.19 9.16
C ASN A 28 -3.33 -17.37 10.08
N GLU A 29 -2.43 -18.02 10.79
CA GLU A 29 -1.46 -17.33 11.66
C GLU A 29 -0.48 -16.52 10.81
N PHE A 30 0.01 -17.10 9.71
CA PHE A 30 0.91 -16.42 8.82
C PHE A 30 0.29 -15.16 8.21
N GLU A 31 -0.96 -15.23 7.74
CA GLU A 31 -1.68 -14.06 7.24
C GLU A 31 -1.85 -12.98 8.30
N THR A 32 -2.10 -13.37 9.55
CA THR A 32 -2.19 -12.43 10.67
C THR A 32 -0.84 -11.73 10.91
N ILE A 33 0.26 -12.48 10.93
CA ILE A 33 1.61 -11.94 11.08
C ILE A 33 1.94 -10.96 9.94
N ILE A 34 1.61 -11.31 8.68
CA ILE A 34 1.82 -10.41 7.55
C ILE A 34 1.07 -9.09 7.77
N ILE A 35 -0.19 -9.14 8.16
CA ILE A 35 -1.01 -7.95 8.38
C ILE A 35 -0.43 -7.06 9.49
N GLU A 36 0.01 -7.66 10.59
CA GLU A 36 0.65 -6.94 11.69
C GLU A 36 1.97 -6.27 11.25
N ASN A 37 2.80 -7.00 10.50
CA ASN A 37 4.04 -6.48 9.94
C ASN A 37 3.78 -5.32 8.96
N VAL A 38 2.75 -5.40 8.12
CA VAL A 38 2.33 -4.31 7.22
C VAL A 38 1.97 -3.06 8.02
N ILE A 39 1.12 -3.20 9.05
CA ILE A 39 0.71 -2.09 9.91
C ILE A 39 1.93 -1.47 10.60
N GLN A 40 2.81 -2.30 11.14
CA GLN A 40 4.03 -1.84 11.81
C GLN A 40 4.96 -1.07 10.87
N LYS A 41 5.19 -1.58 9.65
CA LYS A 41 6.02 -0.90 8.64
C LYS A 41 5.44 0.44 8.24
N ILE A 42 4.14 0.51 7.96
CA ILE A 42 3.47 1.77 7.63
C ILE A 42 3.62 2.77 8.79
N ASN A 43 3.41 2.33 10.03
CA ASN A 43 3.58 3.20 11.20
C ASN A 43 5.02 3.69 11.38
N ASN A 44 6.02 2.86 11.08
CA ASN A 44 7.42 3.27 11.13
C ASN A 44 7.73 4.35 10.08
N ILE A 45 7.18 4.24 8.87
CA ILE A 45 7.30 5.24 7.81
C ILE A 45 6.63 6.56 8.26
N ILE A 46 5.42 6.49 8.81
CA ILE A 46 4.69 7.67 9.31
C ILE A 46 5.48 8.36 10.43
N LYS A 47 6.03 7.60 11.38
CA LYS A 47 6.86 8.13 12.47
C LYS A 47 8.14 8.79 11.96
N LEU A 48 8.80 8.19 10.96
CA LEU A 48 10.02 8.72 10.37
C LEU A 48 9.78 10.07 9.67
N VAL A 49 8.70 10.16 8.89
CA VAL A 49 8.33 11.36 8.13
C VAL A 49 7.71 12.43 9.03
N ASN A 50 6.97 12.02 10.04
CA ASN A 50 6.26 12.87 11.01
C ASN A 50 5.40 13.94 10.34
N PRO A 51 4.42 13.58 9.51
CA PRO A 51 3.53 14.53 8.84
C PRO A 51 2.61 15.21 9.87
N ASN A 52 2.14 16.42 9.56
CA ASN A 52 1.29 17.17 10.47
C ASN A 52 -0.17 17.37 10.00
N THR A 53 -0.50 16.99 8.75
CA THR A 53 -1.83 17.24 8.18
C THR A 53 -2.49 15.98 7.64
N ILE A 54 -1.89 15.31 6.64
CA ILE A 54 -2.49 14.15 5.97
C ILE A 54 -1.54 12.96 5.98
N VAL A 55 -2.10 11.79 6.28
CA VAL A 55 -1.54 10.47 5.99
C VAL A 55 -2.49 9.77 5.03
N TYR A 56 -2.06 9.62 3.79
CA TYR A 56 -2.80 8.89 2.76
C TYR A 56 -2.14 7.54 2.50
N ILE A 57 -2.90 6.45 2.65
CA ILE A 57 -2.42 5.08 2.45
C ILE A 57 -3.22 4.45 1.32
N ALA A 58 -2.54 4.05 0.24
CA ALA A 58 -3.16 3.41 -0.91
C ALA A 58 -2.68 1.97 -1.09
N PHE A 59 -3.61 1.09 -1.41
CA PHE A 59 -3.36 -0.25 -1.92
C PHE A 59 -4.01 -0.41 -3.28
N ASP A 60 -3.43 -1.24 -4.15
CA ASP A 60 -4.02 -1.55 -5.45
C ASP A 60 -5.42 -2.14 -5.30
N GLY A 61 -6.36 -1.57 -6.02
CA GLY A 61 -7.68 -2.12 -6.27
C GLY A 61 -7.74 -2.80 -7.64
N ILE A 62 -8.95 -3.00 -8.16
CA ILE A 62 -9.14 -3.60 -9.48
C ILE A 62 -8.60 -2.63 -10.54
N PRO A 63 -7.56 -3.02 -11.31
CA PRO A 63 -6.99 -2.17 -12.32
C PRO A 63 -7.85 -2.12 -13.59
N PRO A 64 -7.60 -1.19 -14.52
CA PRO A 64 -8.23 -1.16 -15.83
C PRO A 64 -8.03 -2.46 -16.61
N LEU A 65 -8.98 -2.80 -17.51
CA LEU A 65 -8.99 -4.07 -18.26
C LEU A 65 -7.67 -4.40 -18.98
N GLY A 66 -6.99 -3.40 -19.54
CA GLY A 66 -5.70 -3.60 -20.21
C GLY A 66 -4.63 -4.14 -19.27
N LYS A 67 -4.59 -3.65 -18.04
CA LYS A 67 -3.60 -4.08 -17.04
C LYS A 67 -3.97 -5.40 -16.36
N LEU A 68 -5.25 -5.76 -16.32
CA LEU A 68 -5.71 -7.08 -15.84
C LEU A 68 -5.05 -8.23 -16.60
N ASN A 69 -5.03 -8.15 -17.94
CA ASN A 69 -4.39 -9.18 -18.77
C ASN A 69 -2.88 -9.26 -18.52
N GLN A 70 -2.22 -8.13 -18.35
CA GLN A 70 -0.79 -8.07 -18.03
C GLN A 70 -0.50 -8.70 -16.65
N GLN A 71 -1.29 -8.37 -15.63
CA GLN A 71 -1.17 -8.96 -14.30
C GLN A 71 -1.43 -10.47 -14.31
N LYS A 72 -2.46 -10.93 -15.04
CA LYS A 72 -2.77 -12.37 -15.23
C LYS A 72 -1.60 -13.09 -15.83
N ASN A 73 -1.02 -12.57 -16.91
CA ASN A 73 0.13 -13.18 -17.61
C ASN A 73 1.37 -13.23 -16.70
N ARG A 74 1.63 -12.21 -15.90
CA ARG A 74 2.74 -12.18 -14.93
C ARG A 74 2.57 -13.27 -13.87
N ARG A 75 1.37 -13.43 -13.31
CA ARG A 75 1.07 -14.46 -12.30
C ARG A 75 1.22 -15.85 -12.90
N TYR A 76 0.69 -16.07 -14.10
CA TYR A 76 0.82 -17.34 -14.80
C TYR A 76 2.29 -17.73 -15.04
N LYS A 77 3.11 -16.77 -15.50
CA LYS A 77 4.56 -16.98 -15.65
C LYS A 77 5.24 -17.34 -14.32
N ASN A 78 4.92 -16.64 -13.24
CA ASN A 78 5.49 -16.93 -11.92
C ASN A 78 5.10 -18.34 -11.43
N HIS A 79 3.86 -18.76 -11.63
CA HIS A 79 3.39 -20.09 -11.28
C HIS A 79 4.14 -21.19 -12.06
N ILE A 80 4.29 -21.02 -13.39
CA ILE A 80 5.05 -21.96 -14.23
C ILE A 80 6.52 -22.01 -13.78
N GLN A 81 7.15 -20.86 -13.52
CA GLN A 81 8.54 -20.82 -13.04
C GLN A 81 8.70 -21.55 -11.70
N SER A 82 7.77 -21.38 -10.78
CA SER A 82 7.82 -22.08 -9.49
C SER A 82 7.66 -23.59 -9.65
N ALA A 83 6.77 -24.03 -10.57
CA ALA A 83 6.57 -25.44 -10.89
C ALA A 83 7.82 -26.06 -11.54
N ILE A 84 8.46 -25.36 -12.49
CA ILE A 84 9.70 -25.82 -13.15
C ILE A 84 10.86 -25.95 -12.15
N LEU A 85 10.92 -25.01 -11.19
CA LEU A 85 11.98 -24.97 -10.17
C LEU A 85 11.70 -25.90 -8.97
N ASN A 86 10.60 -26.68 -9.01
CA ASN A 86 10.15 -27.53 -7.89
C ASN A 86 10.13 -26.81 -6.55
N LYS A 87 9.80 -25.50 -6.55
CA LYS A 87 9.67 -24.72 -5.32
C LYS A 87 8.35 -25.06 -4.65
N GLU A 88 8.44 -25.52 -3.43
CA GLU A 88 7.27 -25.69 -2.57
C GLU A 88 6.66 -24.32 -2.29
N ILE A 89 5.39 -24.12 -2.67
CA ILE A 89 4.68 -22.87 -2.42
C ILE A 89 4.06 -22.98 -1.03
N ILE A 90 4.72 -22.43 -0.04
CA ILE A 90 4.26 -22.39 1.35
C ILE A 90 3.00 -21.52 1.46
N TRP A 91 3.00 -20.36 0.82
CA TRP A 91 1.87 -19.44 0.74
C TRP A 91 1.87 -18.75 -0.63
N ASP A 92 0.71 -18.70 -1.27
CA ASP A 92 0.62 -18.17 -2.63
C ASP A 92 0.45 -16.64 -2.60
N THR A 93 1.40 -15.92 -3.20
CA THR A 93 1.34 -14.47 -3.36
C THR A 93 0.17 -14.01 -4.24
N ALA A 94 -0.52 -14.89 -4.95
CA ALA A 94 -1.80 -14.61 -5.61
C ALA A 94 -2.88 -14.15 -4.60
N ASN A 95 -2.73 -14.48 -3.32
CA ASN A 95 -3.58 -13.93 -2.26
C ASN A 95 -3.49 -12.40 -2.14
N ILE A 96 -2.39 -11.79 -2.61
CA ILE A 96 -2.23 -10.33 -2.71
C ILE A 96 -2.95 -9.86 -4.00
N THR A 97 -4.25 -10.15 -4.10
CA THR A 97 -5.10 -9.73 -5.22
C THR A 97 -6.36 -9.09 -4.67
N PRO A 98 -6.80 -7.95 -5.21
CA PRO A 98 -8.07 -7.35 -4.83
C PRO A 98 -9.21 -8.37 -4.85
N GLY A 99 -10.00 -8.44 -3.78
CA GLY A 99 -11.13 -9.36 -3.65
C GLY A 99 -10.85 -10.70 -2.98
N THR A 100 -9.59 -11.08 -2.74
CA THR A 100 -9.24 -12.29 -1.96
C THR A 100 -9.58 -12.12 -0.48
N ASN A 101 -9.67 -13.24 0.24
CA ASN A 101 -9.93 -13.21 1.68
C ASN A 101 -8.82 -12.50 2.45
N PHE A 102 -7.56 -12.75 2.10
CA PHE A 102 -6.42 -12.06 2.70
C PHE A 102 -6.54 -10.53 2.56
N MET A 103 -6.79 -10.01 1.35
CA MET A 103 -6.93 -8.57 1.13
C MET A 103 -8.14 -7.98 1.85
N LYS A 104 -9.24 -8.72 1.98
CA LYS A 104 -10.40 -8.31 2.79
C LYS A 104 -10.04 -8.18 4.27
N GLN A 105 -9.33 -9.17 4.83
CA GLN A 105 -8.88 -9.13 6.22
C GLN A 105 -7.88 -7.98 6.46
N LEU A 106 -6.96 -7.77 5.54
CA LEU A 106 -6.03 -6.63 5.57
C LEU A 106 -6.81 -5.30 5.61
N ASN A 107 -7.80 -5.11 4.73
CA ASN A 107 -8.62 -3.91 4.69
C ASN A 107 -9.35 -3.68 6.03
N ILE A 108 -9.96 -4.71 6.59
CA ILE A 108 -10.68 -4.63 7.88
C ILE A 108 -9.72 -4.24 9.01
N LYS A 109 -8.57 -4.89 9.09
CA LYS A 109 -7.59 -4.63 10.16
C LYS A 109 -6.99 -3.23 10.06
N LEU A 110 -6.62 -2.77 8.85
CA LEU A 110 -6.13 -1.42 8.62
C LEU A 110 -7.19 -0.37 8.99
N THR A 111 -8.43 -0.56 8.56
CA THR A 111 -9.54 0.35 8.86
C THR A 111 -9.75 0.45 10.37
N HIS A 112 -9.81 -0.69 11.07
CA HIS A 112 -9.96 -0.72 12.51
C HIS A 112 -8.79 -0.03 13.23
N PHE A 113 -7.56 -0.34 12.82
CA PHE A 113 -6.36 0.24 13.43
C PHE A 113 -6.32 1.77 13.30
N TYR A 114 -6.49 2.29 12.09
CA TYR A 114 -6.39 3.74 11.84
C TYR A 114 -7.61 4.53 12.30
N ASN A 115 -8.80 3.94 12.37
CA ASN A 115 -9.95 4.59 13.00
C ASN A 115 -9.77 4.73 14.52
N ASN A 116 -9.17 3.74 15.18
CA ASN A 116 -8.85 3.83 16.60
C ASN A 116 -7.64 4.76 16.87
N ALA A 117 -6.69 4.83 15.94
CA ALA A 117 -5.55 5.75 16.03
C ALA A 117 -5.98 7.22 15.97
N LYS A 118 -7.06 7.56 15.26
CA LYS A 118 -7.66 8.92 15.26
C LYS A 118 -8.05 9.38 16.67
N SER A 119 -8.38 8.48 17.56
CA SER A 119 -8.74 8.81 18.96
C SER A 119 -7.53 8.95 19.89
N ASN A 120 -6.36 8.42 19.53
CA ASN A 120 -5.24 8.28 20.47
C ASN A 120 -3.93 8.97 20.05
N ILE A 121 -3.75 9.34 18.77
CA ILE A 121 -2.49 9.89 18.26
C ILE A 121 -2.77 11.18 17.51
N ASN A 122 -2.38 12.35 18.09
CA ASN A 122 -2.46 13.68 17.50
C ASN A 122 -3.77 13.97 16.74
N SER A 123 -4.71 14.59 17.39
CA SER A 123 -6.06 14.93 16.88
C SER A 123 -6.10 15.76 15.57
N ASN A 124 -4.95 16.21 15.07
CA ASN A 124 -4.84 17.07 13.90
C ASN A 124 -4.48 16.35 12.60
N ILE A 125 -4.08 15.06 12.63
CA ILE A 125 -3.70 14.32 11.42
C ILE A 125 -4.94 13.62 10.84
N LYS A 126 -5.22 13.89 9.56
CA LYS A 126 -6.27 13.21 8.80
C LYS A 126 -5.72 11.94 8.15
N TYR A 127 -6.16 10.77 8.62
CA TYR A 127 -5.87 9.49 7.98
C TYR A 127 -6.88 9.20 6.88
N ILE A 128 -6.40 8.87 5.68
CA ILE A 128 -7.20 8.53 4.51
C ILE A 128 -6.72 7.18 4.00
N LEU A 129 -7.65 6.23 3.96
CA LEU A 129 -7.39 4.87 3.50
C LEU A 129 -8.07 4.67 2.14
N SER A 130 -7.29 4.41 1.11
CA SER A 130 -7.76 4.01 -0.21
C SER A 130 -7.35 2.56 -0.45
N LEU A 131 -8.15 1.64 0.08
CA LEU A 131 -7.82 0.22 0.17
C LEU A 131 -8.14 -0.54 -1.12
N SER A 132 -7.97 -1.86 -1.09
CA SER A 132 -8.10 -2.71 -2.28
C SER A 132 -9.53 -2.91 -2.79
N ASP A 133 -10.54 -2.48 -2.04
CA ASP A 133 -11.95 -2.42 -2.43
C ASP A 133 -12.28 -1.22 -3.32
N ILE A 134 -11.43 -0.19 -3.30
CA ILE A 134 -11.56 0.99 -4.19
C ILE A 134 -10.83 0.70 -5.50
N PRO A 135 -11.50 0.79 -6.67
CA PRO A 135 -10.88 0.54 -7.97
C PRO A 135 -9.69 1.46 -8.26
N GLY A 136 -8.77 0.98 -9.08
CA GLY A 136 -7.58 1.72 -9.52
C GLY A 136 -6.31 1.30 -8.78
N GLU A 137 -5.17 1.66 -9.34
CA GLU A 137 -3.85 1.41 -8.77
C GLU A 137 -3.53 2.42 -7.67
N GLY A 138 -2.76 1.99 -6.67
CA GLY A 138 -2.42 2.81 -5.51
C GLY A 138 -1.85 4.16 -5.90
N GLU A 139 -0.87 4.19 -6.80
CA GLU A 139 -0.25 5.39 -7.31
C GLU A 139 -1.24 6.35 -7.98
N HIS A 140 -2.13 5.85 -8.84
CA HIS A 140 -3.12 6.68 -9.52
C HIS A 140 -4.12 7.29 -8.54
N LYS A 141 -4.58 6.53 -7.55
CA LYS A 141 -5.48 7.02 -6.50
C LYS A 141 -4.82 8.12 -5.65
N MET A 142 -3.54 7.97 -5.33
CA MET A 142 -2.76 8.99 -4.61
C MET A 142 -2.67 10.29 -5.43
N PHE A 143 -2.25 10.21 -6.68
CA PHE A 143 -2.09 11.41 -7.52
C PHE A 143 -3.43 12.07 -7.88
N GLU A 144 -4.50 11.31 -8.01
CA GLU A 144 -5.85 11.87 -8.14
C GLU A 144 -6.23 12.68 -6.90
N TYR A 145 -5.98 12.12 -5.71
CA TYR A 145 -6.23 12.84 -4.46
C TYR A 145 -5.38 14.11 -4.36
N ILE A 146 -4.09 14.02 -4.68
CA ILE A 146 -3.16 15.17 -4.65
C ILE A 146 -3.68 16.29 -5.56
N ARG A 147 -4.05 15.98 -6.81
CA ARG A 147 -4.56 16.98 -7.76
C ARG A 147 -5.80 17.71 -7.25
N ASN A 148 -6.68 17.00 -6.55
CA ASN A 148 -7.98 17.54 -6.17
C ASN A 148 -8.01 18.21 -4.78
N ASN A 149 -7.03 17.89 -3.90
CA ASN A 149 -7.13 18.25 -2.48
C ASN A 149 -5.89 18.92 -1.89
N VAL A 150 -4.75 18.88 -2.58
CA VAL A 150 -3.49 19.39 -2.02
C VAL A 150 -3.18 20.76 -2.64
N THR A 151 -2.74 21.70 -1.81
CA THR A 151 -2.38 23.04 -2.24
C THR A 151 -0.90 23.18 -2.56
N HIS A 152 -0.56 24.17 -3.41
CA HIS A 152 0.82 24.39 -3.88
C HIS A 152 1.85 24.73 -2.79
N ASN A 153 1.38 25.12 -1.60
CA ASN A 153 2.25 25.52 -0.48
C ASN A 153 2.54 24.38 0.49
N GLU A 154 1.98 23.20 0.28
CA GLU A 154 2.15 22.07 1.17
C GLU A 154 3.36 21.22 0.76
N LYS A 155 4.15 20.80 1.77
CA LYS A 155 5.26 19.89 1.59
C LYS A 155 4.77 18.45 1.65
N ASN A 156 4.88 17.76 0.52
CA ASN A 156 4.37 16.41 0.34
C ASN A 156 5.53 15.42 0.25
N VAL A 157 5.43 14.30 0.95
CA VAL A 157 6.30 13.14 0.80
C VAL A 157 5.51 12.04 0.12
N ILE A 158 6.08 11.46 -0.93
CA ILE A 158 5.53 10.30 -1.62
C ILE A 158 6.45 9.13 -1.33
N TYR A 159 5.87 8.05 -0.82
CA TYR A 159 6.57 6.81 -0.51
C TYR A 159 6.03 5.68 -1.38
N GLY A 160 6.91 4.97 -2.06
CA GLY A 160 6.62 3.75 -2.82
C GLY A 160 7.88 3.20 -3.47
N MET A 161 7.79 1.98 -3.98
CA MET A 161 8.92 1.25 -4.55
C MET A 161 8.85 1.15 -6.08
N ASP A 162 7.77 1.65 -6.71
CA ASP A 162 7.62 1.61 -8.16
C ASP A 162 8.33 2.80 -8.84
N ALA A 163 9.06 2.51 -9.92
CA ALA A 163 9.71 3.55 -10.71
C ALA A 163 8.71 4.51 -11.38
N ASP A 164 7.49 4.07 -11.65
CA ASP A 164 6.43 4.89 -12.24
C ASP A 164 6.05 6.07 -11.33
N LEU A 165 6.20 5.92 -10.01
CA LEU A 165 6.02 7.01 -9.04
C LEU A 165 6.95 8.20 -9.30
N ILE A 166 8.19 7.96 -9.78
CA ILE A 166 9.13 9.03 -10.12
C ILE A 166 8.57 9.85 -11.29
N MET A 167 8.11 9.17 -12.34
CA MET A 167 7.54 9.83 -13.52
C MET A 167 6.26 10.59 -13.20
N LEU A 168 5.38 9.98 -12.40
CA LEU A 168 4.15 10.62 -11.93
C LEU A 168 4.47 11.85 -11.06
N SER A 169 5.44 11.76 -10.17
CA SER A 169 5.88 12.88 -9.32
C SER A 169 6.43 14.03 -10.16
N LEU A 170 7.25 13.75 -11.18
CA LEU A 170 7.78 14.76 -12.09
C LEU A 170 6.68 15.47 -12.87
N ASN A 171 5.66 14.74 -13.34
CA ASN A 171 4.51 15.32 -14.02
C ASN A 171 3.66 16.22 -13.11
N HIS A 172 3.75 16.00 -11.80
CA HIS A 172 2.99 16.75 -10.79
C HIS A 172 3.85 17.74 -9.99
N ILE A 173 5.09 18.04 -10.45
CA ILE A 173 6.06 18.86 -9.70
C ILE A 173 5.55 20.26 -9.35
N LYS A 174 4.60 20.80 -10.13
CA LYS A 174 3.95 22.08 -9.84
C LYS A 174 3.01 22.01 -8.62
N ILE A 175 2.56 20.81 -8.26
CA ILE A 175 1.64 20.53 -7.15
C ILE A 175 2.40 19.92 -5.97
N CYS A 176 3.44 19.11 -6.28
CA CYS A 176 4.27 18.44 -5.29
C CYS A 176 5.60 19.20 -5.15
N LYS A 177 5.61 20.29 -4.40
CA LYS A 177 6.86 21.00 -4.04
C LYS A 177 7.40 20.53 -2.72
#